data_56927da48a0fdd10f4acfe7e1ba87311
#
_entry.id   56927da48a0fdd10f4acfe7e1ba87311
#
_cell.length_a   1.000
_cell.length_b   1.000
_cell.length_c   1.000
_cell.angle_alpha   90.00
_cell.angle_beta   90.00
_cell.angle_gamma   90.00
#
_symmetry.space_group_name_H-M   'P 1'
#
loop_
_entity.id
_entity.type
_entity.pdbx_description
1 polymer ?
#
loop_
_entity_poly.entity_id
_entity_poly.type
_entity_poly.pdbx_seq_one_letter_code
_entity_poly.pdbx_strand_id
1 'polypeptide(L)'
;LNLSKVYILTSSTTAGAAEMLINCLKPYMTVVLVGATTKGENVATASFSSDKFQWILRPVVCEVFNSEGKADYSTGFTADYAVNSLQDFAKVLPLGDPNEEMLSAALGIIDGSIVLPEPEPEPEPQMKAVKSMKVKRTFHNGLIIK
;
A
#
# COMPACT_ATOMS: atom_id res chain seq x y z
N LEU A 1 -12.97 21.86 -0.23
CA LEU A 1 -13.93 20.80 0.10
C LEU A 1 -13.65 20.32 1.51
N ASN A 2 -14.60 20.50 2.43
CA ASN A 2 -14.46 20.01 3.81
C ASN A 2 -15.11 18.62 3.90
N LEU A 3 -14.42 17.61 3.38
CA LEU A 3 -14.87 16.23 3.38
C LEU A 3 -14.36 15.52 4.64
N SER A 4 -15.26 14.86 5.36
CA SER A 4 -14.92 14.05 6.53
C SER A 4 -14.52 12.61 6.17
N LYS A 5 -14.91 12.15 4.97
CA LYS A 5 -14.70 10.77 4.52
C LYS A 5 -14.44 10.72 3.01
N VAL A 6 -13.59 9.79 2.59
CA VAL A 6 -13.33 9.46 1.18
C VAL A 6 -13.38 7.95 0.99
N TYR A 7 -13.89 7.51 -0.16
CA TYR A 7 -13.91 6.12 -0.58
C TYR A 7 -12.92 5.95 -1.73
N ILE A 8 -12.02 4.98 -1.62
CA ILE A 8 -10.98 4.72 -2.61
C ILE A 8 -11.11 3.28 -3.09
N LEU A 9 -11.28 3.10 -4.40
CA LEU A 9 -11.30 1.78 -5.02
C LEU A 9 -9.87 1.29 -5.21
N THR A 10 -9.55 0.12 -4.67
CA THR A 10 -8.20 -0.44 -4.68
C THR A 10 -8.14 -1.82 -5.29
N SER A 11 -6.99 -2.15 -5.87
CA SER A 11 -6.71 -3.47 -6.42
C SER A 11 -5.35 -3.97 -5.93
N SER A 12 -5.04 -5.23 -6.15
CA SER A 12 -3.71 -5.80 -5.85
C SER A 12 -2.56 -5.17 -6.65
N THR A 13 -2.87 -4.37 -7.66
CA THR A 13 -1.90 -3.60 -8.45
C THR A 13 -1.80 -2.14 -8.02
N THR A 14 -2.66 -1.68 -7.09
CA THR A 14 -2.56 -0.34 -6.51
C THR A 14 -1.27 -0.23 -5.71
N ALA A 15 -0.39 0.71 -6.08
CA ALA A 15 0.97 0.78 -5.57
C ALA A 15 1.52 2.22 -5.54
N GLY A 16 2.61 2.44 -4.83
CA GLY A 16 3.43 3.65 -4.86
C GLY A 16 2.66 4.94 -4.56
N ALA A 17 2.53 5.83 -5.54
CA ALA A 17 1.88 7.14 -5.33
C ALA A 17 0.41 7.06 -4.89
N ALA A 18 -0.32 6.02 -5.32
CA ALA A 18 -1.70 5.80 -4.88
C ALA A 18 -1.76 5.41 -3.40
N GLU A 19 -0.84 4.56 -2.95
CA GLU A 19 -0.72 4.18 -1.53
C GLU A 19 -0.21 5.35 -0.68
N MET A 20 0.71 6.16 -1.22
CA MET A 20 1.13 7.40 -0.58
C MET A 20 -0.05 8.34 -0.35
N LEU A 21 -0.93 8.50 -1.34
CA LEU A 21 -2.14 9.31 -1.20
C LEU A 21 -3.03 8.78 -0.07
N ILE A 22 -3.29 7.47 -0.01
CA ILE A 22 -4.05 6.82 1.05
C ILE A 22 -3.41 7.13 2.42
N ASN A 23 -2.10 6.90 2.55
CA ASN A 23 -1.37 7.13 3.79
C ASN A 23 -1.43 8.60 4.24
N CYS A 24 -1.28 9.53 3.31
CA CYS A 24 -1.29 10.97 3.60
C CYS A 24 -2.68 11.51 3.96
N LEU A 25 -3.76 10.89 3.51
CA LEU A 25 -5.14 11.30 3.84
C LEU A 25 -5.61 10.79 5.21
N LYS A 26 -5.14 9.62 5.63
CA LYS A 26 -5.57 8.97 6.89
C LYS A 26 -5.49 9.88 8.14
N PRO A 27 -4.49 10.76 8.33
CA PRO A 27 -4.44 11.66 9.47
C PRO A 27 -5.52 12.76 9.49
N TYR A 28 -6.13 13.04 8.33
CA TYR A 28 -7.02 14.20 8.16
C TYR A 28 -8.49 13.83 7.98
N MET A 29 -8.77 12.61 7.52
CA MET A 29 -10.14 12.16 7.24
C MET A 29 -10.26 10.64 7.31
N THR A 30 -11.48 10.16 7.41
CA THR A 30 -11.76 8.72 7.28
C THR A 30 -11.55 8.28 5.84
N VAL A 31 -10.61 7.36 5.60
CA VAL A 31 -10.36 6.74 4.30
C VAL A 31 -10.94 5.33 4.34
N VAL A 32 -11.90 5.05 3.46
CA VAL A 32 -12.52 3.73 3.30
C VAL A 32 -12.02 3.11 2.01
N LEU A 33 -11.42 1.93 2.11
CA LEU A 33 -10.86 1.19 0.98
C LEU A 33 -11.83 0.09 0.55
N VAL A 34 -12.20 0.10 -0.74
CA VAL A 34 -13.10 -0.90 -1.33
C VAL A 34 -12.37 -1.62 -2.45
N GLY A 35 -12.33 -2.94 -2.40
CA GLY A 35 -11.67 -3.75 -3.43
C GLY A 35 -10.70 -4.78 -2.86
N ALA A 36 -9.43 -4.74 -3.27
CA ALA A 36 -8.40 -5.67 -2.82
C ALA A 36 -7.29 -4.97 -2.04
N THR A 37 -6.53 -5.77 -1.27
CA THR A 37 -5.31 -5.31 -0.59
C THR A 37 -4.31 -4.75 -1.60
N THR A 38 -3.75 -3.59 -1.31
CA THR A 38 -2.78 -2.91 -2.16
C THR A 38 -1.40 -3.59 -2.12
N LYS A 39 -0.47 -3.16 -2.96
CA LYS A 39 0.82 -3.84 -3.16
C LYS A 39 1.81 -3.66 -2.01
N GLY A 40 1.84 -2.50 -1.35
CA GLY A 40 2.76 -2.22 -0.24
C GLY A 40 4.08 -1.57 -0.66
N GLU A 41 4.05 -0.62 -1.58
CA GLU A 41 5.22 0.14 -2.01
C GLU A 41 5.35 1.46 -1.22
N ASN A 42 5.86 1.38 0.01
CA ASN A 42 6.06 2.53 0.90
C ASN A 42 7.39 3.27 0.66
N VAL A 43 8.09 2.98 -0.45
CA VAL A 43 9.39 3.53 -0.78
C VAL A 43 9.36 4.28 -2.12
N ALA A 44 10.24 5.27 -2.26
CA ALA A 44 10.43 5.96 -3.52
C ALA A 44 11.79 5.64 -4.14
N THR A 45 11.82 5.60 -5.47
CA THR A 45 13.03 5.34 -6.26
C THR A 45 13.42 6.58 -7.05
N ALA A 46 14.72 6.76 -7.29
CA ALA A 46 15.24 7.73 -8.24
C ALA A 46 15.85 7.03 -9.47
N SER A 47 15.65 7.62 -10.64
CA SER A 47 16.24 7.10 -11.88
C SER A 47 17.57 7.77 -12.16
N PHE A 48 18.62 6.98 -12.35
CA PHE A 48 19.94 7.42 -12.74
C PHE A 48 20.27 6.83 -14.11
N SER A 49 20.58 7.68 -15.07
CA SER A 49 21.02 7.29 -16.41
C SER A 49 22.35 7.96 -16.74
N SER A 50 23.08 7.40 -17.71
CA SER A 50 24.33 7.96 -18.23
C SER A 50 24.34 7.82 -19.74
N ASP A 51 24.83 8.81 -20.44
CA ASP A 51 24.99 8.78 -21.89
C ASP A 51 25.99 7.69 -22.37
N LYS A 52 26.78 7.16 -21.43
CA LYS A 52 27.77 6.09 -21.72
C LYS A 52 27.18 4.67 -21.67
N PHE A 53 25.98 4.50 -21.09
CA PHE A 53 25.37 3.18 -20.88
C PHE A 53 23.90 3.19 -21.27
N GLN A 54 23.44 2.11 -21.89
CA GLN A 54 22.02 1.93 -22.32
C GLN A 54 21.09 1.41 -21.21
N TRP A 55 21.50 1.50 -19.96
CA TRP A 55 20.71 1.02 -18.83
C TRP A 55 20.41 2.15 -17.85
N ILE A 56 19.31 2.00 -17.11
CA ILE A 56 18.86 2.93 -16.09
C ILE A 56 18.88 2.21 -14.75
N LEU A 57 19.56 2.79 -13.78
CA LEU A 57 19.56 2.33 -12.39
C LEU A 57 18.43 3.03 -11.63
N ARG A 58 17.62 2.27 -10.90
CA ARG A 58 16.51 2.79 -10.06
C ARG A 58 16.62 2.30 -8.62
N PRO A 59 17.58 2.81 -7.84
CA PRO A 59 17.67 2.45 -6.43
C PRO A 59 16.52 3.06 -5.63
N VAL A 60 16.16 2.40 -4.53
CA VAL A 60 15.35 2.99 -3.47
C VAL A 60 16.16 4.10 -2.81
N VAL A 61 15.59 5.28 -2.67
CA VAL A 61 16.28 6.46 -2.12
C VAL A 61 15.66 6.97 -0.83
N CYS A 62 14.37 6.72 -0.60
CA CYS A 62 13.71 7.11 0.65
C CYS A 62 12.47 6.26 0.90
N GLU A 63 12.02 6.26 2.14
CA GLU A 63 10.73 5.78 2.61
C GLU A 63 9.75 6.95 2.71
N VAL A 64 8.45 6.70 2.46
CA VAL A 64 7.42 7.74 2.38
C VAL A 64 6.57 7.74 3.64
N PHE A 65 6.66 8.80 4.41
CA PHE A 65 5.94 8.99 5.67
C PHE A 65 4.76 9.94 5.51
N ASN A 66 3.70 9.75 6.29
CA ASN A 66 2.61 10.71 6.42
C ASN A 66 2.97 11.81 7.45
N SER A 67 2.03 12.72 7.74
CA SER A 67 2.23 13.82 8.71
C SER A 67 2.39 13.37 10.16
N GLU A 68 2.03 12.12 10.48
CA GLU A 68 2.23 11.51 11.79
C GLU A 68 3.53 10.68 11.87
N GLY A 69 4.34 10.67 10.81
CA GLY A 69 5.56 9.90 10.73
C GLY A 69 5.33 8.39 10.53
N LYS A 70 4.19 7.98 9.98
CA LYS A 70 3.85 6.57 9.71
C LYS A 70 4.12 6.20 8.26
N ALA A 71 4.77 5.04 8.04
CA ALA A 71 5.05 4.42 6.74
C ALA A 71 4.81 2.90 6.75
N ASP A 72 3.99 2.41 7.67
CA ASP A 72 3.75 1.02 8.03
C ASP A 72 2.78 0.29 7.07
N TYR A 73 2.95 0.52 5.76
CA TYR A 73 2.16 -0.13 4.71
C TYR A 73 3.00 -0.95 3.71
N SER A 74 4.14 -1.46 4.15
CA SER A 74 5.01 -2.30 3.31
C SER A 74 4.38 -3.64 2.87
N THR A 75 3.29 -4.05 3.52
CA THR A 75 2.48 -5.22 3.14
C THR A 75 1.20 -4.84 2.40
N GLY A 76 1.02 -3.56 2.09
CA GLY A 76 -0.19 -3.00 1.51
C GLY A 76 -1.24 -2.60 2.55
N PHE A 77 -2.22 -1.82 2.09
CA PHE A 77 -3.42 -1.53 2.86
C PHE A 77 -4.47 -2.59 2.59
N THR A 78 -4.98 -3.23 3.62
CA THR A 78 -6.13 -4.14 3.51
C THR A 78 -7.38 -3.34 3.20
N ALA A 79 -8.22 -3.82 2.27
CA ALA A 79 -9.49 -3.19 1.99
C ALA A 79 -10.47 -3.35 3.16
N ASP A 80 -11.19 -2.29 3.52
CA ASP A 80 -12.24 -2.31 4.54
C ASP A 80 -13.46 -3.12 4.05
N TYR A 81 -13.67 -3.13 2.74
CA TYR A 81 -14.66 -3.98 2.07
C TYR A 81 -14.01 -4.68 0.88
N ALA A 82 -13.85 -5.99 1.01
CA ALA A 82 -13.19 -6.79 -0.01
C ALA A 82 -14.13 -7.11 -1.18
N VAL A 83 -13.67 -6.82 -2.41
CA VAL A 83 -14.35 -7.13 -3.67
C VAL A 83 -13.38 -7.88 -4.57
N ASN A 84 -13.74 -9.09 -4.99
CA ASN A 84 -12.90 -9.94 -5.83
C ASN A 84 -13.21 -9.79 -7.33
N SER A 85 -13.29 -8.58 -7.82
CA SER A 85 -13.73 -8.25 -9.20
C SER A 85 -12.82 -8.77 -10.33
N LEU A 86 -11.60 -9.20 -10.02
CA LEU A 86 -10.62 -9.59 -11.04
C LEU A 86 -10.73 -11.07 -11.51
N GLN A 87 -11.70 -11.83 -11.01
CA GLN A 87 -11.82 -13.25 -11.38
C GLN A 87 -12.57 -13.51 -12.67
N ASP A 88 -13.31 -12.52 -13.19
CA ASP A 88 -14.10 -12.70 -14.40
C ASP A 88 -14.00 -11.48 -15.34
N PHE A 89 -12.94 -11.47 -16.15
CA PHE A 89 -12.72 -10.40 -17.14
C PHE A 89 -13.87 -10.24 -18.15
N ALA A 90 -14.74 -11.22 -18.28
CA ALA A 90 -15.91 -11.17 -19.17
C ALA A 90 -17.03 -10.26 -18.63
N LYS A 91 -16.97 -9.85 -17.36
CA LYS A 91 -17.99 -9.03 -16.70
C LYS A 91 -17.49 -7.62 -16.36
N VAL A 92 -16.32 -7.23 -16.87
CA VAL A 92 -15.81 -5.87 -16.64
C VAL A 92 -16.71 -4.85 -17.35
N LEU A 93 -17.36 -4.00 -16.58
CA LEU A 93 -18.15 -2.88 -17.08
C LEU A 93 -17.27 -1.64 -17.28
N PRO A 94 -17.70 -0.68 -18.10
CA PRO A 94 -16.97 0.57 -18.31
C PRO A 94 -16.74 1.33 -16.99
N LEU A 95 -15.61 2.04 -16.89
CA LEU A 95 -15.31 2.91 -15.76
C LEU A 95 -16.43 3.95 -15.56
N GLY A 96 -16.95 4.03 -14.33
CA GLY A 96 -18.02 4.93 -13.95
C GLY A 96 -19.42 4.36 -14.14
N ASP A 97 -19.57 3.12 -14.62
CA ASP A 97 -20.87 2.43 -14.61
C ASP A 97 -21.25 2.11 -13.16
N PRO A 98 -22.42 2.58 -12.65
CA PRO A 98 -22.82 2.29 -11.26
C PRO A 98 -23.04 0.82 -10.96
N ASN A 99 -23.14 -0.04 -11.98
CA ASN A 99 -23.24 -1.50 -11.82
C ASN A 99 -21.86 -2.18 -11.84
N GLU A 100 -20.75 -1.44 -12.03
CA GLU A 100 -19.41 -1.98 -11.89
C GLU A 100 -19.23 -2.42 -10.43
N GLU A 101 -18.64 -3.59 -10.21
CA GLU A 101 -18.69 -4.32 -8.95
C GLU A 101 -18.10 -3.51 -7.77
N MET A 102 -16.92 -2.89 -7.94
CA MET A 102 -16.29 -2.09 -6.89
C MET A 102 -17.04 -0.77 -6.68
N LEU A 103 -17.46 -0.10 -7.77
CA LEU A 103 -18.20 1.15 -7.68
C LEU A 103 -19.58 0.92 -7.06
N SER A 104 -20.29 -0.14 -7.46
CA SER A 104 -21.58 -0.54 -6.89
C SER A 104 -21.46 -0.81 -5.38
N ALA A 105 -20.41 -1.53 -4.96
CA ALA A 105 -20.15 -1.76 -3.54
C ALA A 105 -19.89 -0.45 -2.79
N ALA A 106 -19.06 0.44 -3.33
CA ALA A 106 -18.79 1.74 -2.72
C ALA A 106 -20.06 2.59 -2.60
N LEU A 107 -20.92 2.63 -3.63
CA LEU A 107 -22.19 3.32 -3.61
C LEU A 107 -23.14 2.71 -2.56
N GLY A 108 -23.19 1.38 -2.46
CA GLY A 108 -23.97 0.67 -1.43
C GLY A 108 -23.51 0.94 0.00
N ILE A 109 -22.21 1.19 0.20
CA ILE A 109 -21.68 1.61 1.52
C ILE A 109 -22.07 3.07 1.80
N ILE A 110 -22.08 3.92 0.79
CA ILE A 110 -22.43 5.35 0.92
C ILE A 110 -23.91 5.52 1.25
N ASP A 111 -24.79 4.76 0.61
CA ASP A 111 -26.24 4.83 0.85
C ASP A 111 -26.72 4.00 2.05
N GLY A 112 -25.82 3.20 2.64
CA GLY A 112 -26.10 2.38 3.81
C GLY A 112 -26.75 1.03 3.54
N SER A 113 -26.89 0.61 2.27
CA SER A 113 -27.40 -0.72 1.91
C SER A 113 -26.37 -1.82 2.18
N ILE A 114 -25.09 -1.46 2.19
CA ILE A 114 -23.98 -2.34 2.57
C ILE A 114 -23.37 -1.82 3.87
N VAL A 115 -23.34 -2.65 4.90
CA VAL A 115 -22.69 -2.36 6.18
C VAL A 115 -21.25 -2.85 6.13
N LEU A 116 -20.30 -1.96 6.48
CA LEU A 116 -18.90 -2.35 6.62
C LEU A 116 -18.76 -3.36 7.77
N PRO A 117 -17.95 -4.43 7.60
CA PRO A 117 -17.61 -5.29 8.72
C PRO A 117 -16.93 -4.46 9.82
N GLU A 118 -17.17 -4.80 11.08
CA GLU A 118 -16.40 -4.19 12.18
C GLU A 118 -14.90 -4.49 11.93
N PRO A 119 -14.02 -3.48 12.10
CA PRO A 119 -12.59 -3.71 11.96
C PRO A 119 -12.15 -4.77 12.98
N GLU A 120 -11.54 -5.84 12.47
CA GLU A 120 -10.89 -6.80 13.37
C GLU A 120 -9.82 -6.05 14.19
N PRO A 121 -9.76 -6.31 15.52
CA PRO A 121 -8.72 -5.70 16.34
C PRO A 121 -7.35 -6.03 15.74
N GLU A 122 -6.54 -5.00 15.50
CA GLU A 122 -5.18 -5.20 14.99
C GLU A 122 -4.47 -6.23 15.89
N PRO A 123 -3.88 -7.28 15.32
CA PRO A 123 -3.15 -8.26 16.12
C PRO A 123 -2.04 -7.52 16.86
N GLU A 124 -2.00 -7.67 18.19
CA GLU A 124 -0.95 -7.06 18.99
C GLU A 124 0.42 -7.35 18.37
N PRO A 125 1.31 -6.34 18.26
CA PRO A 125 2.60 -6.50 17.62
C PRO A 125 3.39 -7.61 18.32
N GLN A 126 3.39 -8.78 17.73
CA GLN A 126 4.21 -9.88 18.21
C GLN A 126 5.67 -9.52 17.97
N MET A 127 6.41 -9.19 19.01
CA MET A 127 7.84 -9.03 18.95
C MET A 127 8.45 -10.36 18.50
N LYS A 128 8.74 -10.49 17.20
CA LYS A 128 9.58 -11.59 16.71
C LYS A 128 10.98 -11.39 17.30
N ALA A 129 11.37 -12.31 18.19
CA ALA A 129 12.74 -12.32 18.70
C ALA A 129 13.70 -12.41 17.50
N VAL A 130 14.37 -11.33 17.18
CA VAL A 130 15.44 -11.32 16.19
C VAL A 130 16.56 -12.18 16.79
N LYS A 131 16.72 -13.43 16.30
CA LYS A 131 17.90 -14.22 16.60
C LYS A 131 19.10 -13.42 16.12
N SER A 132 19.86 -12.84 17.06
CA SER A 132 21.09 -12.15 16.71
C SER A 132 21.95 -13.13 15.91
N MET A 133 22.18 -12.85 14.62
CA MET A 133 23.20 -13.57 13.87
C MET A 133 24.51 -13.26 14.55
N LYS A 134 25.09 -14.27 15.25
CA LYS A 134 26.47 -14.21 15.66
C LYS A 134 27.32 -14.18 14.38
N VAL A 135 27.62 -12.98 13.91
CA VAL A 135 28.60 -12.80 12.84
C VAL A 135 29.92 -13.28 13.39
N LYS A 136 30.33 -14.52 13.05
CA LYS A 136 31.72 -14.97 13.23
C LYS A 136 32.55 -14.04 12.36
N ARG A 137 33.15 -13.01 12.98
CA ARG A 137 34.22 -12.23 12.34
C ARG A 137 35.40 -13.15 12.17
N THR A 138 35.55 -13.78 11.03
CA THR A 138 36.77 -14.47 10.65
C THR A 138 37.77 -13.40 10.25
N PHE A 139 38.65 -13.07 11.16
CA PHE A 139 39.82 -12.25 10.83
C PHE A 139 40.76 -13.11 9.96
N HIS A 140 40.77 -12.90 8.67
CA HIS A 140 41.82 -13.37 7.78
C HIS A 140 42.78 -12.20 7.58
N ASN A 141 44.00 -12.39 8.14
CA ASN A 141 45.20 -11.60 7.83
C ASN A 141 45.10 -10.07 7.87
N GLY A 142 44.61 -9.48 8.97
CA GLY A 142 44.96 -8.11 9.32
C GLY A 142 44.57 -6.98 8.34
N LEU A 143 43.79 -7.25 7.29
CA LEU A 143 43.33 -6.23 6.36
C LEU A 143 42.00 -5.65 6.83
N ILE A 144 42.03 -4.43 7.31
CA ILE A 144 40.83 -3.59 7.49
C ILE A 144 40.55 -2.95 6.14
N ILE A 145 39.52 -3.43 5.44
CA ILE A 145 38.97 -2.72 4.30
C ILE A 145 38.02 -1.63 4.87
N LYS A 146 38.43 -0.36 4.67
CA LYS A 146 37.60 0.81 5.00
C LYS A 146 36.50 0.98 4.00
#